data_e201c46322bf380ae1a0d36ee7d9aff1
#
_entry.id   e201c46322bf380ae1a0d36ee7d9aff1
#
_cell.length_a   1.000
_cell.length_b   1.000
_cell.length_c   1.000
_cell.angle_alpha   90.00
_cell.angle_beta   90.00
_cell.angle_gamma   90.00
#
_symmetry.space_group_name_H-M   'P 1'
#
loop_
_entity.id
_entity.type
_entity.pdbx_description
1 polymer ?
#
loop_
_entity_poly.entity_id
_entity_poly.type
_entity_poly.pdbx_seq_one_letter_code
_entity_poly.pdbx_strand_id
1 'polypeptide(L)'
;MSKLNMKEWINEIIQKKEVVAMPIMTHPGIEMIGKTVRDAVTDGQVHYNAIKALSEKYPTAAATVIMDLTVEAEAFGAEIVFPENEVPSVVGRLLNDEEAIDKLEIPALNKGESPSI
;
A
#
# COMPACT_ATOMS: atom_id res chain seq x y z
N MET A 1 8.69 -12.63 -16.40
CA MET A 1 9.42 -12.59 -15.12
C MET A 1 9.36 -13.97 -14.46
N SER A 2 10.51 -14.56 -14.16
CA SER A 2 10.55 -15.79 -13.35
C SER A 2 10.18 -15.46 -11.90
N LYS A 3 9.41 -16.33 -11.27
CA LYS A 3 9.13 -16.20 -9.84
C LYS A 3 10.42 -16.38 -9.05
N LEU A 4 10.71 -15.43 -8.16
CA LEU A 4 11.82 -15.54 -7.24
C LEU A 4 11.54 -16.64 -6.19
N ASN A 5 12.52 -17.53 -5.96
CA ASN A 5 12.43 -18.46 -4.85
C ASN A 5 12.82 -17.74 -3.55
N MET A 6 11.84 -17.46 -2.71
CA MET A 6 12.04 -16.67 -1.49
C MET A 6 12.98 -17.34 -0.48
N LYS A 7 13.00 -18.67 -0.41
CA LYS A 7 13.92 -19.39 0.48
C LYS A 7 15.38 -19.24 0.03
N GLU A 8 15.63 -19.37 -1.25
CA GLU A 8 16.96 -19.17 -1.83
C GLU A 8 17.42 -17.73 -1.65
N TRP A 9 16.55 -16.76 -1.93
CA TRP A 9 16.83 -15.34 -1.77
C TRP A 9 17.20 -14.97 -0.32
N ILE A 10 16.44 -15.47 0.67
CA ILE A 10 16.74 -15.26 2.08
C ILE A 10 18.07 -15.90 2.48
N ASN A 11 18.31 -17.13 2.02
CA ASN A 11 19.58 -17.83 2.30
C ASN A 11 20.79 -17.10 1.71
N GLU A 12 20.69 -16.57 0.50
CA GLU A 12 21.74 -15.74 -0.11
C GLU A 12 22.04 -14.49 0.72
N ILE A 13 21.02 -13.80 1.23
CA ILE A 13 21.19 -12.64 2.10
C ILE A 13 21.89 -13.04 3.40
N ILE A 14 21.49 -14.12 4.03
CA ILE A 14 22.10 -14.62 5.27
C ILE A 14 23.57 -14.98 5.05
N GLN A 15 23.88 -15.63 3.92
CA GLN A 15 25.25 -16.06 3.61
C GLN A 15 26.21 -14.91 3.31
N LYS A 16 25.72 -13.78 2.82
CA LYS A 16 26.54 -12.60 2.56
C LYS A 16 27.18 -12.00 3.82
N LYS A 17 26.66 -12.32 5.00
CA LYS A 17 27.12 -11.78 6.31
C LYS A 17 27.18 -10.26 6.37
N GLU A 18 26.37 -9.61 5.54
CA GLU A 18 26.23 -8.16 5.47
C GLU A 18 24.83 -7.76 5.95
N VAL A 19 24.74 -6.58 6.58
CA VAL A 19 23.44 -5.99 6.90
C VAL A 19 22.86 -5.39 5.62
N VAL A 20 21.68 -5.83 5.23
CA VAL A 20 20.95 -5.28 4.09
C VAL A 20 19.70 -4.53 4.55
N ALA A 21 19.42 -3.41 3.92
CA ALA A 21 18.26 -2.60 4.25
C ALA A 21 17.04 -3.01 3.39
N MET A 22 15.89 -3.09 4.03
CA MET A 22 14.59 -3.24 3.37
C MET A 22 13.60 -2.25 4.01
N PRO A 23 13.73 -0.95 3.70
CA PRO A 23 12.87 0.06 4.29
C PRO A 23 11.45 -0.01 3.75
N ILE A 24 10.47 0.26 4.60
CA ILE A 24 9.09 0.52 4.18
C ILE A 24 9.05 2.00 3.77
N MET A 25 9.18 2.25 2.47
CA MET A 25 9.40 3.61 1.97
C MET A 25 8.80 3.76 0.58
N THR A 26 7.75 4.57 0.44
CA THR A 26 7.15 4.89 -0.85
C THR A 26 7.01 6.40 -1.08
N HIS A 27 6.72 7.16 -0.04
CA HIS A 27 6.48 8.61 -0.12
C HIS A 27 7.57 9.41 -0.83
N PRO A 28 8.88 9.21 -0.55
CA PRO A 28 9.93 9.91 -1.29
C PRO A 28 9.90 9.63 -2.79
N GLY A 29 9.51 8.42 -3.19
CA GLY A 29 9.36 8.08 -4.60
C GLY A 29 8.19 8.81 -5.27
N ILE A 30 7.12 9.06 -4.54
CA ILE A 30 5.97 9.85 -5.02
C ILE A 30 6.41 11.30 -5.34
N GLU A 31 7.18 11.92 -4.44
CA GLU A 31 7.74 13.24 -4.67
C GLU A 31 8.71 13.27 -5.86
N MET A 32 9.54 12.23 -6.00
CA MET A 32 10.51 12.12 -7.10
C MET A 32 9.86 12.15 -8.48
N ILE A 33 8.65 11.61 -8.61
CA ILE A 33 7.89 11.60 -9.88
C ILE A 33 6.89 12.75 -10.01
N GLY A 34 6.89 13.71 -9.04
CA GLY A 34 6.03 14.90 -9.06
C GLY A 34 4.54 14.59 -8.92
N LYS A 35 4.19 13.54 -8.18
CA LYS A 35 2.82 13.11 -7.92
C LYS A 35 2.43 13.33 -6.46
N THR A 36 1.15 13.14 -6.15
CA THR A 36 0.61 13.25 -4.80
C THR A 36 0.38 11.87 -4.18
N VAL A 37 0.21 11.84 -2.86
CA VAL A 37 -0.15 10.59 -2.17
C VAL A 37 -1.50 10.07 -2.68
N ARG A 38 -2.46 10.96 -2.90
CA ARG A 38 -3.75 10.62 -3.51
C ARG A 38 -3.58 9.92 -4.85
N ASP A 39 -2.74 10.45 -5.73
CA ASP A 39 -2.47 9.83 -7.04
C ASP A 39 -1.93 8.40 -6.87
N ALA A 40 -1.01 8.21 -5.93
CA ALA A 40 -0.37 6.91 -5.71
C ALA A 40 -1.31 5.85 -5.09
N VAL A 41 -2.28 6.26 -4.25
CA VAL A 41 -3.23 5.32 -3.64
C VAL A 41 -4.44 5.03 -4.52
N THR A 42 -4.71 5.88 -5.51
CA THR A 42 -5.84 5.73 -6.44
C THR A 42 -5.44 5.21 -7.82
N ASP A 43 -4.15 5.20 -8.15
CA ASP A 43 -3.62 4.74 -9.43
C ASP A 43 -2.41 3.82 -9.23
N GLY A 44 -2.60 2.53 -9.51
CA GLY A 44 -1.54 1.52 -9.37
C GLY A 44 -0.32 1.77 -10.26
N GLN A 45 -0.46 2.44 -11.41
CA GLN A 45 0.66 2.79 -12.27
C GLN A 45 1.51 3.91 -11.65
N VAL A 46 0.88 4.90 -11.04
CA VAL A 46 1.58 5.96 -10.29
C VAL A 46 2.35 5.35 -9.12
N HIS A 47 1.71 4.46 -8.37
CA HIS A 47 2.32 3.74 -7.27
C HIS A 47 3.56 2.94 -7.71
N TYR A 48 3.42 2.16 -8.79
CA TYR A 48 4.53 1.42 -9.36
C TYR A 48 5.69 2.32 -9.80
N ASN A 49 5.39 3.43 -10.48
CA ASN A 49 6.40 4.37 -10.95
C ASN A 49 7.17 5.03 -9.79
N ALA A 50 6.48 5.34 -8.68
CA ALA A 50 7.09 5.88 -7.48
C ALA A 50 8.09 4.89 -6.86
N ILE A 51 7.69 3.63 -6.69
CA ILE A 51 8.54 2.58 -6.16
C ILE A 51 9.73 2.31 -7.08
N LYS A 52 9.50 2.26 -8.38
CA LYS A 52 10.54 2.07 -9.39
C LYS A 52 11.60 3.17 -9.32
N ALA A 53 11.19 4.44 -9.35
CA ALA A 53 12.10 5.58 -9.25
C ALA A 53 12.95 5.53 -7.99
N LEU A 54 12.33 5.18 -6.86
CA LEU A 54 13.01 5.06 -5.58
C LEU A 54 14.03 3.93 -5.57
N SER A 55 13.65 2.76 -6.11
CA SER A 55 14.53 1.58 -6.19
C SER A 55 15.73 1.80 -7.11
N GLU A 56 15.57 2.54 -8.19
CA GLU A 56 16.65 2.88 -9.11
C GLU A 56 17.64 3.87 -8.48
N LYS A 57 17.16 4.81 -7.69
CA LYS A 57 18.01 5.82 -7.04
C LYS A 57 18.67 5.29 -5.76
N TYR A 58 17.95 4.51 -4.98
CA TYR A 58 18.42 3.94 -3.70
C TYR A 58 18.21 2.43 -3.69
N PRO A 59 19.14 1.65 -4.29
CA PRO A 59 19.03 0.19 -4.31
C PRO A 59 18.96 -0.39 -2.90
N THR A 60 17.95 -1.21 -2.65
CA THR A 60 17.75 -1.92 -1.38
C THR A 60 17.50 -3.40 -1.64
N ALA A 61 17.49 -4.22 -0.60
CA ALA A 61 17.26 -5.67 -0.75
C ALA A 61 15.89 -6.00 -1.38
N ALA A 62 14.88 -5.21 -1.08
CA ALA A 62 13.55 -5.31 -1.67
C ALA A 62 12.83 -3.96 -1.59
N ALA A 63 11.84 -3.78 -2.43
CA ALA A 63 10.92 -2.66 -2.37
C ALA A 63 9.61 -3.10 -1.73
N THR A 64 8.96 -2.20 -1.01
CA THR A 64 7.65 -2.41 -0.40
C THR A 64 6.61 -1.47 -1.01
N VAL A 65 5.39 -1.95 -1.10
CA VAL A 65 4.26 -1.12 -1.52
C VAL A 65 3.70 -0.33 -0.34
N ILE A 66 3.04 0.78 -0.63
CA ILE A 66 2.28 1.53 0.38
C ILE A 66 1.14 0.63 0.87
N MET A 67 0.93 0.64 2.18
CA MET A 67 -0.23 -0.01 2.78
C MET A 67 -1.29 1.06 3.05
N ASP A 68 -2.37 1.06 2.27
CA ASP A 68 -3.54 1.84 2.57
C ASP A 68 -4.39 1.06 3.60
N LEU A 69 -4.38 1.53 4.84
CA LEU A 69 -5.09 0.89 5.95
C LEU A 69 -6.60 1.09 5.92
N THR A 70 -7.13 1.83 4.96
CA THR A 70 -8.56 2.16 4.87
C THR A 70 -9.32 1.33 3.83
N VAL A 71 -8.63 0.55 3.00
CA VAL A 71 -9.23 -0.21 1.89
C VAL A 71 -10.33 -1.15 2.36
N GLU A 72 -10.09 -1.90 3.41
CA GLU A 72 -11.07 -2.84 3.95
C GLU A 72 -12.26 -2.10 4.56
N ALA A 73 -12.00 -1.02 5.30
CA ALA A 73 -13.07 -0.21 5.89
C ALA A 73 -13.95 0.43 4.79
N GLU A 74 -13.35 0.94 3.72
CA GLU A 74 -14.04 1.46 2.56
C GLU A 74 -14.92 0.40 1.89
N ALA A 75 -14.38 -0.80 1.70
CA ALA A 75 -15.11 -1.92 1.11
C ALA A 75 -16.35 -2.30 1.92
N PHE A 76 -16.31 -2.18 3.25
CA PHE A 76 -17.46 -2.38 4.13
C PHE A 76 -18.41 -1.17 4.17
N GLY A 77 -18.09 -0.07 3.52
CA GLY A 77 -18.96 1.10 3.40
C GLY A 77 -18.59 2.28 4.30
N ALA A 78 -17.43 2.26 4.93
CA ALA A 78 -16.95 3.41 5.69
C ALA A 78 -16.62 4.59 4.76
N GLU A 79 -16.86 5.80 5.24
CA GLU A 79 -16.51 7.01 4.53
C GLU A 79 -15.02 7.28 4.68
N ILE A 80 -14.31 7.41 3.56
CA ILE A 80 -12.87 7.65 3.50
C ILE A 80 -12.61 9.04 2.90
N VAL A 81 -11.73 9.78 3.54
CA VAL A 81 -11.16 11.01 2.98
C VAL A 81 -9.80 10.71 2.38
N PHE A 82 -9.59 11.17 1.16
CA PHE A 82 -8.33 11.07 0.41
C PHE A 82 -7.69 12.45 0.30
N PRO A 83 -6.91 12.89 1.30
CA PRO A 83 -6.17 14.14 1.21
C PRO A 83 -5.12 14.08 0.10
N GLU A 84 -4.72 15.21 -0.40
CA GLU A 84 -3.78 15.27 -1.53
C GLU A 84 -2.40 14.71 -1.18
N ASN A 85 -1.87 15.06 -0.01
CA ASN A 85 -0.51 14.71 0.41
C ASN A 85 -0.44 13.99 1.77
N GLU A 86 -1.55 13.42 2.22
CA GLU A 86 -1.62 12.64 3.44
C GLU A 86 -2.23 11.25 3.15
N VAL A 87 -2.03 10.32 4.05
CA VAL A 87 -2.63 8.99 3.94
C VAL A 87 -4.15 9.07 4.08
N PRO A 88 -4.91 8.22 3.38
CA PRO A 88 -6.35 8.14 3.54
C PRO A 88 -6.75 7.86 4.99
N SER A 89 -7.89 8.39 5.40
CA SER A 89 -8.40 8.20 6.75
C SER A 89 -9.90 8.00 6.77
N VAL A 90 -10.37 7.17 7.72
CA VAL A 90 -11.80 6.96 7.96
C VAL A 90 -12.38 8.18 8.69
N VAL A 91 -13.53 8.67 8.22
CA VAL A 91 -14.29 9.72 8.91
C VAL A 91 -15.61 9.16 9.42
N GLY A 92 -16.05 9.64 10.58
CA GLY A 92 -17.27 9.17 11.21
C GLY A 92 -17.17 7.74 11.75
N ARG A 93 -18.33 7.11 11.90
CA ARG A 93 -18.48 5.74 12.39
C ARG A 93 -19.44 4.97 11.51
N LEU A 94 -19.02 3.83 10.97
CA LEU A 94 -19.89 2.92 10.23
C LEU A 94 -20.81 2.12 11.17
N LEU A 95 -20.24 1.64 12.28
CA LEU A 95 -20.95 0.82 13.27
C LEU A 95 -21.24 1.66 14.52
N ASN A 96 -22.50 2.08 14.69
CA ASN A 96 -22.93 2.94 15.80
C ASN A 96 -23.61 2.16 16.93
N ASP A 97 -24.15 0.97 16.63
CA ASP A 97 -24.88 0.12 17.56
C ASP A 97 -24.81 -1.36 17.16
N GLU A 98 -25.37 -2.24 17.97
CA GLU A 98 -25.39 -3.69 17.72
C GLU A 98 -26.19 -4.04 16.47
N GLU A 99 -27.25 -3.32 16.17
CA GLU A 99 -28.08 -3.54 14.99
C GLU A 99 -27.28 -3.27 13.70
N ALA A 100 -26.42 -2.27 13.70
CA ALA A 100 -25.53 -1.97 12.57
C ALA A 100 -24.51 -3.09 12.33
N ILE A 101 -24.03 -3.73 13.40
CA ILE A 101 -23.12 -4.88 13.30
C ILE A 101 -23.84 -6.07 12.65
N ASP A 102 -25.05 -6.37 13.11
CA ASP A 102 -25.84 -7.49 12.59
C ASP A 102 -26.25 -7.32 11.11
N LYS A 103 -26.38 -6.07 10.66
CA LYS A 103 -26.74 -5.72 9.28
C LYS A 103 -25.54 -5.61 8.36
N LEU A 104 -24.32 -5.70 8.87
CA LEU A 104 -23.09 -5.56 8.08
C LEU A 104 -22.97 -6.71 7.09
N GLU A 105 -22.90 -6.39 5.80
CA GLU A 105 -22.73 -7.37 4.74
C GLU A 105 -21.25 -7.50 4.35
N ILE A 106 -20.82 -8.72 4.04
CA ILE A 106 -19.47 -8.97 3.52
C ILE A 106 -19.39 -8.42 2.08
N PRO A 107 -18.47 -7.48 1.79
CA PRO A 107 -18.37 -6.89 0.47
C PRO A 107 -17.80 -7.89 -0.55
N ALA A 108 -18.07 -7.64 -1.83
CA ALA A 108 -17.40 -8.36 -2.90
C ALA A 108 -15.89 -8.02 -2.92
N LEU A 109 -15.04 -8.96 -3.35
CA LEU A 109 -13.59 -8.84 -3.33
C LEU A 109 -13.03 -7.67 -4.14
N ASN A 110 -13.78 -7.17 -5.11
CA ASN A 110 -13.40 -6.04 -5.96
C ASN A 110 -14.07 -4.72 -5.57
N LYS A 111 -14.68 -4.66 -4.40
CA LYS A 111 -15.33 -3.46 -3.89
C LYS A 111 -14.34 -2.64 -3.08
N GLY A 112 -14.08 -1.44 -3.52
CA GLY A 112 -13.15 -0.47 -2.98
C GLY A 112 -12.60 0.35 -4.14
N GLU A 113 -12.59 1.66 -4.03
CA GLU A 113 -12.10 2.54 -5.10
C GLU A 113 -10.58 2.62 -5.14
N SER A 114 -9.94 2.27 -4.04
CA SER A 114 -8.49 2.16 -4.00
C SER A 114 -8.07 0.97 -4.84
N PRO A 115 -7.23 1.14 -5.88
CA PRO A 115 -6.69 0.02 -6.60
C PRO A 115 -5.86 -0.79 -5.62
N SER A 116 -6.50 -1.77 -5.05
CA SER A 116 -5.81 -2.70 -4.19
C SER A 116 -4.63 -3.26 -4.94
N ILE A 117 -3.58 -3.07 -4.39
CA ILE A 117 -2.28 -3.64 -4.55
C ILE A 117 -2.38 -5.12 -4.97
#